data_e2056478cc60a02ca1063b69b740aa10
#
_entry.id   e2056478cc60a02ca1063b69b740aa10
#
_cell.length_a   1.000
_cell.length_b   1.000
_cell.length_c   1.000
_cell.angle_alpha   90.00
_cell.angle_beta   90.00
_cell.angle_gamma   90.00
#
_symmetry.space_group_name_H-M   'P 1'
#
loop_
_entity.id
_entity.type
_entity.pdbx_description
1 polymer ?
#
loop_
_entity_poly.entity_id
_entity_poly.type
_entity_poly.pdbx_seq_one_letter_code
_entity_poly.pdbx_strand_id
1 'polypeptide(L)'
;MADLLQEIREEYQLYTYDQLQYKKKVNSISDMFGLKQKNRFKTDYCAAYVIGRFQFAPIVMFGLNPGYSMRNSPIEENEANKSWQNYQNFYLNFFRYFSHNKFESPYYTALWYLLSGLTGTNFPKKRKWELFDQYLCNIELIPYHSEGIMLPDILNKEQFEYLQERYISNINFIRQFKPKLLIFNGKVWKTLLINRDLIEQHIEAPNAKQFRMYFFELDGIPSVLFDRFFQRHFLGITNDDRMFTIPKLIHDRFENLSHDLEKR
;
A
#
# COMPACT_ATOMS: atom_id res chain seq x y z
N MET A 1 -13.19 -11.33 -16.05
CA MET A 1 -12.52 -10.42 -15.12
C MET A 1 -11.14 -10.11 -15.68
N ALA A 2 -10.79 -8.85 -15.86
CA ALA A 2 -9.44 -8.51 -16.30
C ALA A 2 -8.44 -8.97 -15.22
N ASP A 3 -7.38 -9.63 -15.62
CA ASP A 3 -6.26 -9.93 -14.74
C ASP A 3 -5.54 -8.61 -14.42
N LEU A 4 -5.23 -8.34 -13.15
CA LEU A 4 -4.52 -7.13 -12.75
C LEU A 4 -3.21 -6.94 -13.54
N LEU A 5 -2.52 -8.01 -13.88
CA LEU A 5 -1.30 -7.96 -14.69
C LEU A 5 -1.59 -7.47 -16.13
N GLN A 6 -2.72 -7.88 -16.70
CA GLN A 6 -3.15 -7.37 -18.01
C GLN A 6 -3.50 -5.89 -17.93
N GLU A 7 -4.21 -5.48 -16.88
CA GLU A 7 -4.53 -4.06 -16.64
C GLU A 7 -3.27 -3.20 -16.50
N ILE A 8 -2.27 -3.66 -15.73
CA ILE A 8 -0.97 -2.99 -15.59
C ILE A 8 -0.28 -2.85 -16.94
N ARG A 9 -0.34 -3.89 -17.78
CA ARG A 9 0.27 -3.87 -19.10
C ARG A 9 -0.42 -2.88 -20.05
N GLU A 10 -1.73 -2.86 -20.05
CA GLU A 10 -2.53 -1.92 -20.84
C GLU A 10 -2.26 -0.47 -20.41
N GLU A 11 -2.18 -0.21 -19.11
CA GLU A 11 -1.85 1.10 -18.58
C GLU A 11 -0.44 1.54 -18.97
N TYR A 12 0.54 0.64 -18.90
CA TYR A 12 1.89 0.89 -19.36
C TYR A 12 1.94 1.20 -20.87
N GLN A 13 1.19 0.45 -21.69
CA GLN A 13 1.10 0.72 -23.12
C GLN A 13 0.49 2.09 -23.41
N LEU A 14 -0.56 2.45 -22.69
CA LEU A 14 -1.19 3.75 -22.79
C LEU A 14 -0.20 4.88 -22.44
N TYR A 15 0.52 4.73 -21.32
CA TYR A 15 1.56 5.68 -20.91
C TYR A 15 2.67 5.83 -21.95
N THR A 16 3.11 4.74 -22.56
CA THR A 16 4.28 4.71 -23.46
C THR A 16 3.94 5.15 -24.88
N TYR A 17 2.79 4.73 -25.40
CA TYR A 17 2.46 4.87 -26.82
C TYR A 17 1.33 5.87 -27.11
N ASP A 18 0.52 6.23 -26.10
CA ASP A 18 -0.55 7.22 -26.23
C ASP A 18 -0.64 8.12 -24.99
N GLN A 19 0.42 8.91 -24.80
CA GLN A 19 0.51 9.82 -23.66
C GLN A 19 -0.66 10.81 -23.58
N LEU A 20 -1.27 11.19 -24.71
CA LEU A 20 -2.41 12.10 -24.69
C LEU A 20 -3.62 11.43 -24.04
N GLN A 21 -3.92 10.20 -24.40
CA GLN A 21 -5.01 9.44 -23.81
C GLN A 21 -4.71 9.08 -22.35
N TYR A 22 -3.47 8.70 -22.03
CA TYR A 22 -3.05 8.49 -20.64
C TYR A 22 -3.29 9.73 -19.78
N LYS A 23 -2.83 10.91 -20.21
CA LYS A 23 -3.03 12.17 -19.49
C LYS A 23 -4.52 12.52 -19.34
N LYS A 24 -5.35 12.28 -20.36
CA LYS A 24 -6.80 12.46 -20.28
C LYS A 24 -7.41 11.55 -19.20
N LYS A 25 -7.06 10.27 -19.20
CA LYS A 25 -7.53 9.29 -18.22
C LYS A 25 -7.16 9.71 -16.79
N VAL A 26 -5.88 9.99 -16.52
CA VAL A 26 -5.39 10.38 -15.20
C VAL A 26 -6.04 11.68 -14.71
N ASN A 27 -6.21 12.66 -15.61
CA ASN A 27 -6.89 13.91 -15.29
C ASN A 27 -8.38 13.69 -14.99
N SER A 28 -9.08 12.85 -15.77
CA SER A 28 -10.48 12.51 -15.50
C SER A 28 -10.67 11.90 -14.11
N ILE A 29 -9.76 11.00 -13.71
CA ILE A 29 -9.79 10.42 -12.35
C ILE A 29 -9.49 11.49 -11.30
N SER A 30 -8.54 12.41 -11.55
CA SER A 30 -8.29 13.54 -10.66
C SER A 30 -9.52 14.44 -10.49
N ASP A 31 -10.24 14.69 -11.58
CA ASP A 31 -11.46 15.51 -11.59
C ASP A 31 -12.63 14.81 -10.89
N MET A 32 -12.80 13.50 -11.11
CA MET A 32 -13.75 12.65 -10.41
C MET A 32 -13.63 12.78 -8.88
N PHE A 33 -12.38 12.78 -8.37
CA PHE A 33 -12.12 12.95 -6.93
C PHE A 33 -12.03 14.41 -6.48
N GLY A 34 -12.26 15.39 -7.37
CA GLY A 34 -12.19 16.82 -7.06
C GLY A 34 -10.78 17.29 -6.65
N LEU A 35 -9.74 16.59 -7.08
CA LEU A 35 -8.37 16.92 -6.72
C LEU A 35 -7.90 18.19 -7.43
N LYS A 36 -7.25 19.08 -6.66
CA LYS A 36 -6.81 20.39 -7.16
C LYS A 36 -5.30 20.56 -6.99
N GLN A 37 -4.70 21.32 -7.91
CA GLN A 37 -3.29 21.74 -7.85
C GLN A 37 -2.32 20.58 -7.58
N LYS A 38 -1.47 20.69 -6.56
CA LYS A 38 -0.45 19.71 -6.20
C LYS A 38 -0.98 18.32 -5.84
N ASN A 39 -2.24 18.24 -5.43
CA ASN A 39 -2.86 16.97 -5.05
C ASN A 39 -3.38 16.17 -6.24
N ARG A 40 -3.43 16.77 -7.44
CA ARG A 40 -3.78 16.03 -8.67
C ARG A 40 -2.78 14.91 -8.92
N PHE A 41 -3.27 13.86 -9.55
CA PHE A 41 -2.40 12.78 -10.01
C PHE A 41 -1.43 13.29 -11.08
N LYS A 42 -0.18 12.84 -10.96
CA LYS A 42 0.88 13.21 -11.90
C LYS A 42 0.71 12.43 -13.19
N THR A 43 0.67 13.13 -14.31
CA THR A 43 0.45 12.57 -15.63
C THR A 43 1.74 12.23 -16.38
N ASP A 44 2.88 12.64 -15.83
CA ASP A 44 4.20 12.45 -16.43
C ASP A 44 4.92 11.20 -15.88
N TYR A 45 4.24 10.44 -15.01
CA TYR A 45 4.76 9.20 -14.40
C TYR A 45 3.82 8.05 -14.71
N CYS A 46 4.41 6.88 -14.98
CA CYS A 46 3.64 5.66 -15.17
C CYS A 46 2.96 5.23 -13.85
N ALA A 47 1.80 4.64 -13.96
CA ALA A 47 1.05 4.14 -12.80
C ALA A 47 1.82 3.04 -12.06
N ALA A 48 1.81 3.05 -10.72
CA ALA A 48 2.46 2.06 -9.86
C ALA A 48 1.40 1.24 -9.11
N TYR A 49 1.07 0.07 -9.60
CA TYR A 49 0.02 -0.79 -9.06
C TYR A 49 0.49 -1.68 -7.91
N VAL A 50 1.62 -2.35 -8.14
CA VAL A 50 2.18 -3.38 -7.25
C VAL A 50 3.66 -3.10 -7.07
N ILE A 51 4.10 -3.03 -5.82
CA ILE A 51 5.48 -2.72 -5.44
C ILE A 51 6.00 -3.86 -4.56
N GLY A 52 7.08 -4.50 -4.98
CA GLY A 52 7.68 -5.64 -4.28
C GLY A 52 7.31 -6.99 -4.89
N ARG A 53 7.94 -8.04 -4.40
CA ARG A 53 7.84 -9.40 -4.97
C ARG A 53 6.59 -10.12 -4.47
N PHE A 54 5.43 -9.76 -5.01
CA PHE A 54 4.12 -10.28 -4.60
C PHE A 54 4.04 -11.81 -4.52
N GLN A 55 4.75 -12.54 -5.37
CA GLN A 55 4.75 -14.02 -5.39
C GLN A 55 5.33 -14.64 -4.12
N PHE A 56 6.13 -13.91 -3.38
CA PHE A 56 6.87 -14.41 -2.24
C PHE A 56 6.57 -13.66 -0.94
N ALA A 57 5.95 -12.50 -1.02
CA ALA A 57 5.67 -11.67 0.14
C ALA A 57 4.56 -12.27 1.02
N PRO A 58 4.86 -12.63 2.28
CA PRO A 58 3.83 -13.12 3.20
C PRO A 58 2.88 -12.02 3.69
N ILE A 59 3.28 -10.77 3.60
CA ILE A 59 2.49 -9.61 4.02
C ILE A 59 2.18 -8.74 2.81
N VAL A 60 0.90 -8.51 2.57
CA VAL A 60 0.44 -7.57 1.54
C VAL A 60 -0.15 -6.35 2.22
N MET A 61 0.37 -5.19 1.86
CA MET A 61 -0.13 -3.91 2.32
C MET A 61 -0.89 -3.19 1.21
N PHE A 62 -2.11 -2.80 1.52
CA PHE A 62 -2.93 -1.99 0.64
C PHE A 62 -2.80 -0.51 1.00
N GLY A 63 -2.18 0.24 0.10
CA GLY A 63 -2.10 1.69 0.12
C GLY A 63 -3.29 2.36 -0.60
N LEU A 64 -3.39 3.66 -0.47
CA LEU A 64 -4.36 4.45 -1.21
C LEU A 64 -3.83 4.81 -2.59
N ASN A 65 -2.63 5.36 -2.63
CA ASN A 65 -1.92 5.70 -3.85
C ASN A 65 -0.41 5.85 -3.60
N PRO A 66 0.43 5.63 -4.62
CA PRO A 66 1.86 5.85 -4.51
C PRO A 66 2.15 7.35 -4.27
N GLY A 67 3.01 7.62 -3.30
CA GLY A 67 3.47 8.97 -3.03
C GLY A 67 4.31 9.51 -4.19
N TYR A 68 4.21 10.82 -4.44
CA TYR A 68 5.13 11.51 -5.33
C TYR A 68 6.33 12.04 -4.56
N SER A 69 7.52 11.88 -5.12
CA SER A 69 8.75 12.44 -4.61
C SER A 69 9.57 13.05 -5.74
N MET A 70 9.82 14.35 -5.67
CA MET A 70 10.69 15.03 -6.66
C MET A 70 12.08 14.37 -6.80
N ARG A 71 12.52 13.62 -5.81
CA ARG A 71 13.81 12.94 -5.81
C ARG A 71 13.78 11.56 -6.44
N ASN A 72 12.70 10.81 -6.25
CA ASN A 72 12.64 9.39 -6.60
C ASN A 72 11.76 9.11 -7.82
N SER A 73 10.68 9.87 -7.99
CA SER A 73 9.78 9.67 -9.13
C SER A 73 10.47 9.83 -10.49
N PRO A 74 11.49 10.70 -10.68
CA PRO A 74 12.26 10.70 -11.92
C PRO A 74 13.03 9.40 -12.22
N ILE A 75 13.40 8.66 -11.17
CA ILE A 75 14.05 7.35 -11.32
C ILE A 75 13.04 6.32 -11.81
N GLU A 76 11.84 6.33 -11.20
CA GLU A 76 10.73 5.46 -11.60
C GLU A 76 10.32 5.71 -13.05
N GLU A 77 10.22 6.97 -13.45
CA GLU A 77 9.95 7.38 -14.83
C GLU A 77 11.03 6.88 -15.79
N ASN A 78 12.30 7.06 -15.46
CA ASN A 78 13.40 6.61 -16.30
C ASN A 78 13.38 5.09 -16.50
N GLU A 79 13.08 4.29 -15.47
CA GLU A 79 12.97 2.85 -15.62
C GLU A 79 11.73 2.45 -16.44
N ALA A 80 10.59 3.11 -16.25
CA ALA A 80 9.40 2.88 -17.04
C ALA A 80 9.61 3.21 -18.53
N ASN A 81 10.34 4.27 -18.83
CA ASN A 81 10.60 4.71 -20.20
C ASN A 81 11.57 3.80 -20.98
N LYS A 82 12.33 2.94 -20.31
CA LYS A 82 13.26 2.03 -21.01
C LYS A 82 12.53 0.90 -21.74
N SER A 83 11.70 0.16 -21.06
CA SER A 83 10.91 -0.94 -21.63
C SER A 83 9.89 -1.50 -20.62
N TRP A 84 8.92 -2.27 -21.12
CA TRP A 84 8.00 -3.04 -20.26
C TRP A 84 8.75 -3.93 -19.28
N GLN A 85 9.78 -4.63 -19.70
CA GLN A 85 10.57 -5.51 -18.85
C GLN A 85 11.29 -4.73 -17.74
N ASN A 86 11.82 -3.54 -18.05
CA ASN A 86 12.47 -2.69 -17.06
C ASN A 86 11.46 -2.15 -16.05
N TYR A 87 10.29 -1.71 -16.51
CA TYR A 87 9.18 -1.29 -15.64
C TYR A 87 8.78 -2.39 -14.66
N GLN A 88 8.51 -3.60 -15.16
CA GLN A 88 8.17 -4.75 -14.30
C GLN A 88 9.30 -5.07 -13.31
N ASN A 89 10.53 -5.19 -13.79
CA ASN A 89 11.67 -5.51 -12.95
C ASN A 89 11.94 -4.45 -11.89
N PHE A 90 11.74 -3.18 -12.21
CA PHE A 90 11.89 -2.09 -11.26
C PHE A 90 10.88 -2.22 -10.12
N TYR A 91 9.59 -2.36 -10.39
CA TYR A 91 8.58 -2.46 -9.35
C TYR A 91 8.65 -3.78 -8.55
N LEU A 92 8.96 -4.89 -9.20
CA LEU A 92 9.17 -6.17 -8.50
C LEU A 92 10.39 -6.14 -7.55
N ASN A 93 11.44 -5.43 -7.93
CA ASN A 93 12.66 -5.31 -7.14
C ASN A 93 12.82 -3.96 -6.46
N PHE A 94 11.74 -3.19 -6.31
CA PHE A 94 11.72 -1.83 -5.79
C PHE A 94 12.49 -1.70 -4.47
N PHE A 95 12.24 -2.59 -3.52
CA PHE A 95 12.90 -2.53 -2.22
C PHE A 95 14.40 -2.83 -2.31
N ARG A 96 14.82 -3.73 -3.20
CA ARG A 96 16.26 -3.99 -3.47
C ARG A 96 16.92 -2.79 -4.12
N TYR A 97 16.25 -2.17 -5.07
CA TYR A 97 16.77 -0.99 -5.74
C TYR A 97 17.09 0.12 -4.74
N PHE A 98 16.17 0.39 -3.82
CA PHE A 98 16.35 1.42 -2.79
C PHE A 98 17.26 0.98 -1.62
N SER A 99 17.62 -0.28 -1.50
CA SER A 99 18.60 -0.73 -0.49
C SER A 99 19.98 -0.09 -0.68
N HIS A 100 20.32 0.22 -1.91
CA HIS A 100 21.59 0.87 -2.27
C HIS A 100 21.50 2.41 -2.31
N ASN A 101 20.30 2.97 -2.21
CA ASN A 101 20.06 4.40 -2.25
C ASN A 101 19.66 4.90 -0.86
N LYS A 102 20.24 6.02 -0.40
CA LYS A 102 19.93 6.63 0.90
C LYS A 102 18.54 7.29 0.87
N PHE A 103 17.51 6.50 0.63
CA PHE A 103 16.14 6.97 0.63
C PHE A 103 15.54 6.87 2.03
N GLU A 104 15.20 8.01 2.60
CA GLU A 104 14.52 8.10 3.89
C GLU A 104 13.10 8.62 3.69
N SER A 105 12.12 7.83 4.13
CA SER A 105 10.72 8.21 4.18
C SER A 105 10.15 7.91 5.56
N PRO A 106 9.40 8.86 6.13
CA PRO A 106 8.66 8.61 7.37
C PRO A 106 7.70 7.43 7.28
N TYR A 107 7.09 7.25 6.12
CA TYR A 107 6.22 6.13 5.81
C TYR A 107 6.96 4.80 5.98
N TYR A 108 8.08 4.62 5.28
CA TYR A 108 8.87 3.39 5.36
C TYR A 108 9.56 3.20 6.71
N THR A 109 9.82 4.28 7.45
CA THR A 109 10.30 4.16 8.84
C THR A 109 9.23 3.58 9.75
N ALA A 110 8.00 4.08 9.68
CA ALA A 110 6.88 3.53 10.46
C ALA A 110 6.58 2.08 10.10
N LEU A 111 6.64 1.75 8.82
CA LEU A 111 6.44 0.40 8.32
C LEU A 111 7.56 -0.55 8.78
N TRP A 112 8.80 -0.09 8.85
CA TRP A 112 9.90 -0.88 9.39
C TRP A 112 9.66 -1.28 10.84
N TYR A 113 9.20 -0.37 11.70
CA TYR A 113 8.85 -0.70 13.09
C TYR A 113 7.76 -1.78 13.14
N LEU A 114 6.68 -1.63 12.38
CA LEU A 114 5.59 -2.59 12.34
C LEU A 114 6.06 -3.97 11.87
N LEU A 115 6.77 -4.03 10.75
CA LEU A 115 7.23 -5.31 10.18
C LEU A 115 8.27 -5.99 11.06
N SER A 116 9.19 -5.22 11.67
CA SER A 116 10.16 -5.79 12.62
C SER A 116 9.47 -6.46 13.81
N GLY A 117 8.41 -5.83 14.33
CA GLY A 117 7.63 -6.43 15.41
C GLY A 117 6.80 -7.64 14.96
N LEU A 118 6.17 -7.58 13.77
CA LEU A 118 5.36 -8.68 13.24
C LEU A 118 6.19 -9.94 12.91
N THR A 119 7.41 -9.74 12.41
CA THR A 119 8.27 -10.85 11.97
C THR A 119 9.23 -11.33 13.06
N GLY A 120 9.28 -10.66 14.22
CA GLY A 120 10.25 -10.96 15.27
C GLY A 120 11.72 -10.75 14.83
N THR A 121 11.95 -10.17 13.66
CA THR A 121 13.27 -10.04 13.07
C THR A 121 13.99 -8.78 13.56
N ASN A 122 15.24 -8.92 13.95
CA ASN A 122 16.08 -7.80 14.41
C ASN A 122 16.86 -7.18 13.24
N PHE A 123 16.17 -6.75 12.19
CA PHE A 123 16.81 -6.01 11.10
C PHE A 123 17.13 -4.59 11.55
N PRO A 124 18.42 -4.18 11.51
CA PRO A 124 18.76 -2.78 11.78
C PRO A 124 18.03 -1.83 10.83
N LYS A 125 17.65 -0.64 11.30
CA LYS A 125 16.93 0.35 10.49
C LYS A 125 17.62 0.66 9.15
N LYS A 126 18.95 0.64 9.11
CA LYS A 126 19.72 0.83 7.87
C LYS A 126 19.51 -0.29 6.84
N ARG A 127 19.04 -1.46 7.27
CA ARG A 127 18.71 -2.62 6.42
C ARG A 127 17.20 -2.83 6.25
N LYS A 128 16.38 -1.82 6.51
CA LYS A 128 14.91 -1.90 6.39
C LYS A 128 14.41 -2.38 5.03
N TRP A 129 15.15 -2.08 3.97
CA TRP A 129 14.80 -2.46 2.61
C TRP A 129 14.92 -3.97 2.37
N GLU A 130 15.86 -4.62 3.05
CA GLU A 130 15.99 -6.08 3.01
C GLU A 130 14.79 -6.75 3.69
N LEU A 131 14.34 -6.21 4.82
CA LEU A 131 13.12 -6.66 5.49
C LEU A 131 11.90 -6.51 4.55
N PHE A 132 11.78 -5.38 3.87
CA PHE A 132 10.68 -5.16 2.93
C PHE A 132 10.75 -6.11 1.73
N ASP A 133 11.94 -6.33 1.16
CA ASP A 133 12.12 -7.27 0.05
C ASP A 133 11.73 -8.70 0.40
N GLN A 134 11.91 -9.10 1.67
CA GLN A 134 11.59 -10.45 2.14
C GLN A 134 10.11 -10.62 2.49
N TYR A 135 9.48 -9.60 3.09
CA TYR A 135 8.20 -9.78 3.74
C TYR A 135 7.05 -8.98 3.13
N LEU A 136 7.31 -7.95 2.33
CA LEU A 136 6.32 -6.98 1.94
C LEU A 136 6.06 -6.92 0.44
N CYS A 137 4.77 -6.85 0.11
CA CYS A 137 4.28 -6.35 -1.16
C CYS A 137 3.29 -5.21 -0.89
N ASN A 138 3.44 -4.07 -1.55
CA ASN A 138 2.46 -3.00 -1.55
C ASN A 138 1.57 -3.09 -2.79
N ILE A 139 0.27 -2.88 -2.60
CA ILE A 139 -0.71 -2.75 -3.68
C ILE A 139 -1.46 -1.45 -3.48
N GLU A 140 -1.53 -0.65 -4.52
CA GLU A 140 -2.17 0.65 -4.46
C GLU A 140 -3.60 0.60 -5.01
N LEU A 141 -4.54 1.21 -4.29
CA LEU A 141 -5.94 1.29 -4.72
C LEU A 141 -6.09 2.20 -5.94
N ILE A 142 -5.40 3.34 -5.92
CA ILE A 142 -5.31 4.26 -7.05
C ILE A 142 -3.84 4.31 -7.47
N PRO A 143 -3.45 3.78 -8.62
CA PRO A 143 -2.04 3.55 -8.94
C PRO A 143 -1.26 4.80 -9.38
N TYR A 144 -1.89 5.97 -9.38
CA TYR A 144 -1.28 7.21 -9.85
C TYR A 144 -0.60 8.01 -8.74
N HIS A 145 0.59 8.52 -9.02
CA HIS A 145 1.38 9.31 -8.06
C HIS A 145 0.73 10.65 -7.71
N SER A 146 0.77 11.04 -6.44
CA SER A 146 0.41 12.39 -6.00
C SER A 146 1.25 12.84 -4.80
N GLU A 147 1.37 14.15 -4.58
CA GLU A 147 2.06 14.69 -3.39
C GLU A 147 1.29 14.43 -2.09
N GLY A 148 0.02 14.15 -2.18
CA GLY A 148 -0.87 13.77 -1.09
C GLY A 148 -2.29 13.78 -1.58
N ILE A 149 -3.00 12.68 -1.37
CA ILE A 149 -4.42 12.58 -1.69
C ILE A 149 -5.23 12.63 -0.41
N MET A 150 -6.27 13.44 -0.40
CA MET A 150 -7.34 13.37 0.58
C MET A 150 -8.63 13.07 -0.19
N LEU A 151 -9.11 11.84 -0.04
CA LEU A 151 -10.43 11.49 -0.56
C LEU A 151 -11.51 12.14 0.31
N PRO A 152 -12.67 12.48 -0.28
CA PRO A 152 -13.80 12.98 0.50
C PRO A 152 -14.25 11.94 1.53
N ASP A 153 -14.73 12.38 2.68
CA ASP A 153 -15.23 11.47 3.73
C ASP A 153 -16.50 10.71 3.25
N ILE A 154 -17.26 11.31 2.34
CA ILE A 154 -18.42 10.70 1.68
C ILE A 154 -18.13 10.63 0.19
N LEU A 155 -18.06 9.40 -0.34
CA LEU A 155 -17.87 9.14 -1.76
C LEU A 155 -19.23 9.27 -2.48
N ASN A 156 -19.22 9.91 -3.64
CA ASN A 156 -20.36 9.81 -4.54
C ASN A 156 -20.38 8.43 -5.25
N LYS A 157 -21.43 8.15 -6.00
CA LYS A 157 -21.62 6.85 -6.66
C LYS A 157 -20.47 6.50 -7.60
N GLU A 158 -20.05 7.42 -8.46
CA GLU A 158 -18.99 7.22 -9.45
C GLU A 158 -17.63 6.94 -8.77
N GLN A 159 -17.30 7.71 -7.73
CA GLN A 159 -16.08 7.52 -6.93
C GLN A 159 -16.07 6.16 -6.22
N PHE A 160 -17.22 5.77 -5.66
CA PHE A 160 -17.36 4.50 -4.98
C PHE A 160 -17.23 3.32 -5.95
N GLU A 161 -17.91 3.35 -7.10
CA GLU A 161 -17.86 2.32 -8.13
C GLU A 161 -16.42 2.14 -8.65
N TYR A 162 -15.73 3.23 -8.97
CA TYR A 162 -14.32 3.19 -9.38
C TYR A 162 -13.42 2.50 -8.33
N LEU A 163 -13.52 2.91 -7.06
CA LEU A 163 -12.71 2.33 -5.99
C LEU A 163 -13.08 0.88 -5.72
N GLN A 164 -14.36 0.52 -5.85
CA GLN A 164 -14.84 -0.86 -5.69
C GLN A 164 -14.31 -1.77 -6.79
N GLU A 165 -14.31 -1.33 -8.04
CA GLU A 165 -13.72 -2.09 -9.15
C GLU A 165 -12.22 -2.33 -8.92
N ARG A 166 -11.50 -1.29 -8.51
CA ARG A 166 -10.08 -1.38 -8.15
C ARG A 166 -9.84 -2.36 -6.99
N TYR A 167 -10.66 -2.28 -5.95
CA TYR A 167 -10.60 -3.20 -4.82
C TYR A 167 -10.80 -4.65 -5.25
N ILE A 168 -11.83 -4.92 -6.05
CA ILE A 168 -12.13 -6.27 -6.55
C ILE A 168 -10.96 -6.80 -7.40
N SER A 169 -10.41 -6.01 -8.30
CA SER A 169 -9.25 -6.38 -9.11
C SER A 169 -8.04 -6.74 -8.23
N ASN A 170 -7.72 -5.91 -7.26
CA ASN A 170 -6.61 -6.11 -6.33
C ASN A 170 -6.80 -7.39 -5.48
N ILE A 171 -8.00 -7.63 -4.95
CA ILE A 171 -8.28 -8.84 -4.13
C ILE A 171 -8.22 -10.10 -4.98
N ASN A 172 -8.78 -10.10 -6.18
CA ASN A 172 -8.70 -11.25 -7.08
C ASN A 172 -7.25 -11.59 -7.45
N PHE A 173 -6.41 -10.58 -7.61
CA PHE A 173 -4.98 -10.77 -7.84
C PHE A 173 -4.30 -11.46 -6.64
N ILE A 174 -4.56 -10.99 -5.42
CA ILE A 174 -3.92 -11.52 -4.21
C ILE A 174 -4.33 -12.95 -3.90
N ARG A 175 -5.58 -13.31 -4.18
CA ARG A 175 -6.05 -14.70 -3.98
C ARG A 175 -5.17 -15.75 -4.63
N GLN A 176 -4.45 -15.38 -5.69
CA GLN A 176 -3.54 -16.28 -6.40
C GLN A 176 -2.28 -16.62 -5.60
N PHE A 177 -1.87 -15.76 -4.66
CA PHE A 177 -0.58 -15.87 -3.95
C PHE A 177 -0.69 -16.28 -2.49
N LYS A 178 -1.88 -16.25 -1.91
CA LYS A 178 -2.18 -16.68 -0.53
C LYS A 178 -1.22 -16.06 0.52
N PRO A 179 -1.16 -14.74 0.66
CA PRO A 179 -0.38 -14.11 1.70
C PRO A 179 -0.85 -14.56 3.08
N LYS A 180 -0.03 -14.34 4.10
CA LYS A 180 -0.32 -14.72 5.49
C LYS A 180 -1.04 -13.60 6.26
N LEU A 181 -0.84 -12.34 5.82
CA LEU A 181 -1.46 -11.17 6.43
C LEU A 181 -1.76 -10.12 5.37
N LEU A 182 -2.96 -9.55 5.45
CA LEU A 182 -3.34 -8.36 4.71
C LEU A 182 -3.38 -7.15 5.65
N ILE A 183 -2.77 -6.05 5.23
CA ILE A 183 -2.78 -4.79 5.96
C ILE A 183 -3.42 -3.73 5.07
N PHE A 184 -4.52 -3.16 5.52
CA PHE A 184 -5.22 -2.05 4.85
C PHE A 184 -4.92 -0.76 5.60
N ASN A 185 -4.50 0.28 4.87
CA ASN A 185 -4.16 1.55 5.48
C ASN A 185 -4.96 2.70 4.89
N GLY A 186 -5.77 3.34 5.72
CA GLY A 186 -6.59 4.50 5.38
C GLY A 186 -8.09 4.28 5.53
N LYS A 187 -8.79 5.35 5.85
CA LYS A 187 -10.25 5.32 6.11
C LYS A 187 -11.09 4.78 4.96
N VAL A 188 -10.67 4.99 3.72
CA VAL A 188 -11.42 4.57 2.54
C VAL A 188 -11.69 3.06 2.53
N TRP A 189 -10.77 2.28 3.08
CA TRP A 189 -10.91 0.84 3.16
C TRP A 189 -12.09 0.42 4.04
N LYS A 190 -12.40 1.18 5.09
CA LYS A 190 -13.59 0.92 5.92
C LYS A 190 -14.88 1.00 5.10
N THR A 191 -14.97 1.96 4.18
CA THR A 191 -16.11 2.09 3.26
C THR A 191 -16.20 0.92 2.29
N LEU A 192 -15.07 0.47 1.75
CA LEU A 192 -15.03 -0.67 0.81
C LEU A 192 -15.25 -2.02 1.49
N LEU A 193 -14.92 -2.11 2.77
CA LEU A 193 -15.05 -3.32 3.61
C LEU A 193 -16.35 -3.35 4.44
N ILE A 194 -17.34 -2.50 4.16
CA ILE A 194 -18.55 -2.31 4.97
C ILE A 194 -19.36 -3.59 5.21
N ASN A 195 -19.27 -4.54 4.30
CA ASN A 195 -19.95 -5.83 4.38
C ASN A 195 -19.13 -6.92 5.09
N ARG A 196 -18.04 -6.54 5.76
CA ARG A 196 -17.19 -7.46 6.52
C ARG A 196 -17.40 -7.26 8.02
N ASP A 197 -17.30 -8.34 8.77
CA ASP A 197 -17.36 -8.29 10.24
C ASP A 197 -16.06 -7.69 10.79
N LEU A 198 -16.03 -6.37 10.89
CA LEU A 198 -14.88 -5.63 11.39
C LEU A 198 -14.92 -5.57 12.92
N ILE A 199 -13.94 -6.19 13.58
CA ILE A 199 -13.78 -6.14 15.03
C ILE A 199 -12.85 -4.99 15.38
N GLU A 200 -13.42 -3.93 15.97
CA GLU A 200 -12.67 -2.75 16.38
C GLU A 200 -11.81 -3.04 17.60
N GLN A 201 -10.54 -2.63 17.56
CA GLN A 201 -9.60 -2.71 18.66
C GLN A 201 -8.96 -1.33 18.89
N HIS A 202 -8.90 -0.92 20.14
CA HIS A 202 -8.21 0.29 20.55
C HIS A 202 -6.86 -0.02 21.17
N ILE A 203 -5.90 0.86 20.98
CA ILE A 203 -4.65 0.82 21.74
C ILE A 203 -4.88 1.64 23.02
N GLU A 204 -4.66 1.02 24.15
CA GLU A 204 -4.69 1.67 25.45
C GLU A 204 -3.40 2.48 25.67
N ALA A 205 -3.25 3.58 24.93
CA ALA A 205 -2.17 4.54 25.14
C ALA A 205 -2.77 5.91 25.46
N PRO A 206 -2.24 6.65 26.44
CA PRO A 206 -2.80 7.93 26.90
C PRO A 206 -3.06 8.95 25.80
N ASN A 207 -2.32 8.87 24.72
CA ASN A 207 -2.38 9.81 23.61
C ASN A 207 -2.95 9.21 22.31
N ALA A 208 -3.26 7.92 22.28
CA ALA A 208 -3.69 7.20 21.06
C ALA A 208 -5.22 7.22 20.85
N LYS A 209 -5.95 8.15 21.48
CA LYS A 209 -7.44 8.23 21.44
C LYS A 209 -8.06 8.27 20.05
N GLN A 210 -7.29 8.57 19.02
CA GLN A 210 -7.78 8.67 17.63
C GLN A 210 -7.29 7.52 16.74
N PHE A 211 -6.44 6.64 17.25
CA PHE A 211 -5.99 5.50 16.48
C PHE A 211 -6.99 4.34 16.61
N ARG A 212 -7.45 3.87 15.47
CA ARG A 212 -8.35 2.74 15.38
C ARG A 212 -7.76 1.69 14.46
N MET A 213 -7.83 0.45 14.89
CA MET A 213 -7.56 -0.69 14.06
C MET A 213 -8.72 -1.67 14.11
N TYR A 214 -8.91 -2.40 13.03
CA TYR A 214 -10.00 -3.34 12.87
C TYR A 214 -9.42 -4.66 12.40
N PHE A 215 -9.83 -5.74 13.05
CA PHE A 215 -9.49 -7.09 12.69
C PHE A 215 -10.62 -7.76 11.93
N PHE A 216 -10.29 -8.54 10.93
CA PHE A 216 -11.22 -9.34 10.16
C PHE A 216 -10.49 -10.44 9.40
N GLU A 217 -11.24 -11.30 8.74
CA GLU A 217 -10.68 -12.24 7.79
C GLU A 217 -11.21 -11.94 6.39
N LEU A 218 -10.34 -11.97 5.42
CA LEU A 218 -10.68 -11.84 4.03
C LEU A 218 -10.35 -13.15 3.31
N ASP A 219 -11.40 -13.92 3.00
CA ASP A 219 -11.26 -15.25 2.37
C ASP A 219 -10.35 -16.21 3.16
N GLY A 220 -10.46 -16.18 4.49
CA GLY A 220 -9.64 -16.96 5.41
C GLY A 220 -8.21 -16.42 5.62
N ILE A 221 -7.90 -15.24 5.12
CA ILE A 221 -6.60 -14.60 5.32
C ILE A 221 -6.74 -13.58 6.47
N PRO A 222 -5.93 -13.70 7.54
CA PRO A 222 -5.80 -12.69 8.58
C PRO A 222 -5.65 -11.29 8.01
N SER A 223 -6.47 -10.35 8.47
CA SER A 223 -6.51 -9.01 7.89
C SER A 223 -6.64 -7.94 8.98
N VAL A 224 -5.91 -6.85 8.82
CA VAL A 224 -6.00 -5.69 9.71
C VAL A 224 -6.17 -4.41 8.91
N LEU A 225 -7.09 -3.57 9.35
CA LEU A 225 -7.29 -2.23 8.81
C LEU A 225 -6.84 -1.19 9.84
N PHE A 226 -5.97 -0.30 9.42
CA PHE A 226 -5.58 0.89 10.16
C PHE A 226 -6.24 2.13 9.57
N ASP A 227 -6.99 2.87 10.36
CA ASP A 227 -7.61 4.12 9.88
C ASP A 227 -6.57 5.15 9.43
N ARG A 228 -5.44 5.28 10.17
CA ARG A 228 -4.46 6.36 9.97
C ARG A 228 -3.05 6.01 10.44
N PHE A 229 -2.55 4.83 10.18
CA PHE A 229 -1.28 4.35 10.74
C PHE A 229 -0.06 5.26 10.49
N PHE A 230 0.02 5.88 9.31
CA PHE A 230 1.20 6.65 8.89
C PHE A 230 1.13 8.15 9.18
N GLN A 231 0.02 8.65 9.71
CA GLN A 231 -0.10 10.06 10.07
C GLN A 231 0.66 10.35 11.37
N ARG A 232 1.74 11.16 11.28
CA ARG A 232 2.72 11.38 12.36
C ARG A 232 2.22 12.16 13.57
N HIS A 233 1.32 13.13 13.36
CA HIS A 233 1.11 14.20 14.34
C HIS A 233 -0.18 14.13 15.15
N PHE A 234 -1.10 13.23 14.80
CA PHE A 234 -2.45 13.26 15.36
C PHE A 234 -2.84 12.07 16.22
N LEU A 235 -2.02 11.03 16.32
CA LEU A 235 -2.50 9.73 16.82
C LEU A 235 -1.91 9.30 18.15
N GLY A 236 -0.92 10.01 18.66
CA GLY A 236 -0.26 9.61 19.91
C GLY A 236 0.41 8.22 19.86
N ILE A 237 0.54 7.61 18.68
CA ILE A 237 1.22 6.32 18.53
C ILE A 237 2.72 6.54 18.47
N THR A 238 3.45 5.89 19.36
CA THR A 238 4.90 5.89 19.40
C THR A 238 5.51 4.89 18.42
N ASN A 239 6.82 4.94 18.26
CA ASN A 239 7.55 3.91 17.52
C ASN A 239 7.53 2.56 18.27
N ASP A 240 7.51 2.60 19.61
CA ASP A 240 7.41 1.41 20.47
C ASP A 240 6.04 0.75 20.30
N ASP A 241 4.96 1.55 20.21
CA ASP A 241 3.64 0.99 19.90
C ASP A 241 3.62 0.28 18.53
N ARG A 242 4.28 0.87 17.53
CA ARG A 242 4.38 0.25 16.19
C ARG A 242 5.21 -1.03 16.20
N MET A 243 6.23 -1.10 17.06
CA MET A 243 7.16 -2.23 17.10
C MET A 243 6.70 -3.35 18.05
N PHE A 244 5.99 -3.02 19.12
CA PHE A 244 5.66 -3.98 20.16
C PHE A 244 4.15 -4.12 20.41
N THR A 245 3.45 -3.02 20.65
CA THR A 245 2.03 -3.06 21.06
C THR A 245 1.14 -3.54 19.90
N ILE A 246 1.26 -2.93 18.73
CA ILE A 246 0.43 -3.28 17.56
C ILE A 246 0.73 -4.70 17.05
N PRO A 247 2.00 -5.12 16.83
CA PRO A 247 2.30 -6.48 16.46
C PRO A 247 1.79 -7.52 17.44
N LYS A 248 1.94 -7.27 18.75
CA LYS A 248 1.39 -8.15 19.80
C LYS A 248 -0.12 -8.32 19.65
N LEU A 249 -0.88 -7.25 19.50
CA LEU A 249 -2.33 -7.32 19.31
C LEU A 249 -2.74 -8.10 18.07
N ILE A 250 -1.95 -7.99 16.99
CA ILE A 250 -2.15 -8.75 15.74
C ILE A 250 -1.88 -10.25 16.00
N HIS A 251 -0.78 -10.59 16.68
CA HIS A 251 -0.44 -11.97 17.00
C HIS A 251 -1.42 -12.59 17.99
N ASP A 252 -1.82 -11.85 19.03
CA ASP A 252 -2.82 -12.31 20.01
C ASP A 252 -4.17 -12.61 19.32
N ARG A 253 -4.50 -11.87 18.26
CA ARG A 253 -5.73 -12.08 17.49
C ARG A 253 -5.63 -13.24 16.51
N PHE A 254 -4.46 -13.46 15.91
CA PHE A 254 -4.20 -14.48 14.89
C PHE A 254 -3.09 -15.43 15.35
N GLU A 255 -3.43 -16.38 16.22
CA GLU A 255 -2.50 -17.24 16.97
C GLU A 255 -1.40 -17.92 16.14
N ASN A 256 -1.69 -18.30 14.91
CA ASN A 256 -0.72 -18.99 14.05
C ASN A 256 0.16 -18.05 13.21
N LEU A 257 -0.12 -16.75 13.23
CA LEU A 257 0.54 -15.79 12.33
C LEU A 257 2.03 -15.66 12.62
N SER A 258 2.45 -15.63 13.88
CA SER A 258 3.86 -15.55 14.28
C SER A 258 4.68 -16.68 13.67
N HIS A 259 4.22 -17.92 13.87
CA HIS A 259 4.85 -19.11 13.33
C HIS A 259 4.93 -19.13 11.79
N ASP A 260 3.90 -18.61 11.14
CA ASP A 260 3.81 -18.55 9.68
C ASP A 260 4.74 -17.48 9.07
N LEU A 261 5.09 -16.44 9.82
CA LEU A 261 6.01 -15.40 9.41
C LEU A 261 7.49 -15.73 9.72
N GLU A 262 7.77 -16.52 10.77
CA GLU A 262 9.13 -16.90 11.18
C GLU A 262 9.75 -17.99 10.31
N LYS A 263 8.96 -18.81 9.65
CA LYS A 263 9.41 -20.01 8.89
C LYS A 263 10.09 -19.71 7.53
N ARG A 264 10.60 -18.49 7.29
CA ARG A 264 11.24 -18.17 6.00
C ARG A 264 12.72 -17.78 6.12
#